data_e6d24b564b66bee5687d959e87aa9f84
#
_entry.id   e6d24b564b66bee5687d959e87aa9f84
#
_cell.length_a   1.000
_cell.length_b   1.000
_cell.length_c   1.000
_cell.angle_alpha   90.00
_cell.angle_beta   90.00
_cell.angle_gamma   90.00
#
_symmetry.space_group_name_H-M   'P 1'
#
loop_
_entity.id
_entity.type
_entity.pdbx_description
1 polymer ?
#
loop_
_entity_poly.entity_id
_entity_poly.type
_entity_poly.pdbx_seq_one_letter_code
_entity_poly.pdbx_strand_id
1 'polypeptide(L)'
;MGFEIEPQTLAAIHECAPLLDRISPERIRDEFSKILTCPRRRKGVELLVETGLMRRIVPEFLKTIGCEQPPEWHPEGDVYTHTCIMLEMLEADAPLELCLAVLLHDIAKPPCQTFDDEAGRIRFNGHDAMGAEMADAILRRLRYPNDVIAAVVPMVARHMQFMNVQKMRTAKLKRFMAEPTFQEEMELHRVDCGSSNGFTDNYEFLQAKAQEFASEPLIPPPLVTGRDLIQLGLTPGPRFREILETIQTEQLEGRILDREPALDYLKALAAGTSA
;
A
#
# COMPACT_ATOMS: atom_id res chain seq x y z
N MET A 1 -3.20 8.63 -28.30
CA MET A 1 -2.75 8.96 -29.67
C MET A 1 -1.55 8.08 -29.97
N GLY A 2 -1.43 7.48 -31.15
CA GLY A 2 -0.35 6.54 -31.54
C GLY A 2 0.85 7.24 -32.16
N PHE A 3 1.27 8.39 -31.63
CA PHE A 3 2.43 9.12 -32.16
C PHE A 3 3.73 8.46 -31.70
N GLU A 4 4.71 8.42 -32.60
CA GLU A 4 6.10 8.10 -32.30
C GLU A 4 6.88 9.40 -32.09
N ILE A 5 7.90 9.35 -31.23
CA ILE A 5 8.81 10.48 -31.07
C ILE A 5 9.81 10.44 -32.23
N GLU A 6 9.93 11.54 -32.92
CA GLU A 6 10.88 11.68 -34.01
C GLU A 6 12.32 11.44 -33.48
N PRO A 7 13.18 10.66 -34.22
CA PRO A 7 14.49 10.23 -33.71
C PRO A 7 15.42 11.37 -33.26
N GLN A 8 15.43 12.51 -33.95
CA GLN A 8 16.26 13.67 -33.54
C GLN A 8 15.72 14.30 -32.25
N THR A 9 14.39 14.33 -32.10
CA THR A 9 13.73 14.78 -30.86
C THR A 9 14.08 13.85 -29.69
N LEU A 10 14.04 12.53 -29.90
CA LEU A 10 14.41 11.53 -28.90
C LEU A 10 15.88 11.70 -28.46
N ALA A 11 16.79 11.87 -29.44
CA ALA A 11 18.22 12.15 -29.16
C ALA A 11 18.39 13.44 -28.34
N ALA A 12 17.68 14.51 -28.69
CA ALA A 12 17.74 15.78 -27.96
C ALA A 12 17.21 15.64 -26.53
N ILE A 13 16.18 14.81 -26.29
CA ILE A 13 15.70 14.52 -24.91
C ILE A 13 16.79 13.84 -24.11
N HIS A 14 17.50 12.85 -24.65
CA HIS A 14 18.62 12.19 -23.99
C HIS A 14 19.73 13.19 -23.62
N GLU A 15 20.13 14.04 -24.54
CA GLU A 15 21.17 15.06 -24.31
C GLU A 15 20.75 16.07 -23.24
N CYS A 16 19.48 16.47 -23.25
CA CYS A 16 18.93 17.46 -22.32
C CYS A 16 18.48 16.88 -20.98
N ALA A 17 18.37 15.55 -20.81
CA ALA A 17 17.91 14.94 -19.58
C ALA A 17 18.64 15.44 -18.30
N PRO A 18 19.96 15.71 -18.29
CA PRO A 18 20.65 16.29 -17.14
C PRO A 18 20.19 17.70 -16.75
N LEU A 19 19.58 18.44 -17.69
CA LEU A 19 19.05 19.78 -17.41
C LEU A 19 17.81 19.75 -16.51
N LEU A 20 17.18 18.58 -16.34
CA LEU A 20 16.06 18.39 -15.43
C LEU A 20 16.43 18.75 -13.98
N ASP A 21 17.71 18.61 -13.61
CA ASP A 21 18.23 19.00 -12.29
C ASP A 21 18.13 20.50 -12.00
N ARG A 22 17.86 21.33 -13.02
CA ARG A 22 17.63 22.78 -12.90
C ARG A 22 16.16 23.16 -12.78
N ILE A 23 15.26 22.18 -12.90
CA ILE A 23 13.82 22.38 -12.83
C ILE A 23 13.36 22.14 -11.37
N SER A 24 12.43 22.94 -10.90
CA SER A 24 11.91 22.76 -9.54
C SER A 24 11.21 21.40 -9.38
N PRO A 25 11.37 20.75 -8.21
CA PRO A 25 10.74 19.45 -7.95
C PRO A 25 9.22 19.46 -8.16
N GLU A 26 8.56 20.58 -7.85
CA GLU A 26 7.12 20.73 -8.03
C GLU A 26 6.70 20.64 -9.50
N ARG A 27 7.45 21.25 -10.40
CA ARG A 27 7.19 21.16 -11.85
C ARG A 27 7.46 19.77 -12.38
N ILE A 28 8.53 19.12 -11.90
CA ILE A 28 8.82 17.72 -12.24
C ILE A 28 7.67 16.84 -11.76
N ARG A 29 7.24 16.98 -10.50
CA ARG A 29 6.11 16.27 -9.94
C ARG A 29 4.85 16.41 -10.79
N ASP A 30 4.50 17.63 -11.16
CA ASP A 30 3.26 17.90 -11.88
C ASP A 30 3.24 17.22 -13.26
N GLU A 31 4.36 17.24 -14.00
CA GLU A 31 4.44 16.53 -15.28
C GLU A 31 4.53 15.01 -15.09
N PHE A 32 5.28 14.54 -14.09
CA PHE A 32 5.35 13.12 -13.76
C PHE A 32 3.98 12.55 -13.37
N SER A 33 3.20 13.30 -12.56
CA SER A 33 1.84 12.93 -12.19
C SER A 33 0.92 12.81 -13.40
N LYS A 34 1.00 13.74 -14.37
CA LYS A 34 0.24 13.65 -15.63
C LYS A 34 0.59 12.41 -16.45
N ILE A 35 1.86 12.01 -16.46
CA ILE A 35 2.30 10.78 -17.13
C ILE A 35 1.71 9.55 -16.46
N LEU A 36 1.74 9.52 -15.11
CA LEU A 36 1.22 8.38 -14.33
C LEU A 36 -0.30 8.26 -14.40
N THR A 37 -1.03 9.37 -14.54
CA THR A 37 -2.50 9.35 -14.60
C THR A 37 -3.04 9.28 -16.04
N CYS A 38 -2.18 9.27 -17.07
CA CYS A 38 -2.66 9.11 -18.44
C CYS A 38 -3.02 7.64 -18.74
N PRO A 39 -3.96 7.36 -19.67
CA PRO A 39 -4.36 6.00 -20.02
C PRO A 39 -3.22 5.11 -20.56
N ARG A 40 -2.13 5.71 -21.01
CA ARG A 40 -0.94 5.00 -21.53
C ARG A 40 0.26 5.14 -20.59
N ARG A 41 0.01 5.10 -19.27
CA ARG A 41 1.00 5.32 -18.21
C ARG A 41 2.20 4.38 -18.30
N ARG A 42 1.98 3.11 -18.64
CA ARG A 42 3.06 2.14 -18.91
C ARG A 42 4.04 2.69 -19.94
N LYS A 43 3.53 3.08 -21.12
CA LYS A 43 4.39 3.63 -22.17
C LYS A 43 5.09 4.92 -21.75
N GLY A 44 4.42 5.74 -20.93
CA GLY A 44 5.02 6.95 -20.35
C GLY A 44 6.20 6.61 -19.45
N VAL A 45 6.07 5.63 -18.56
CA VAL A 45 7.15 5.17 -17.66
C VAL A 45 8.30 4.55 -18.47
N GLU A 46 8.01 3.70 -19.46
CA GLU A 46 9.00 3.11 -20.37
C GLU A 46 9.81 4.22 -21.09
N LEU A 47 9.14 5.26 -21.60
CA LEU A 47 9.80 6.40 -22.24
C LEU A 47 10.67 7.21 -21.26
N LEU A 48 10.24 7.40 -20.02
CA LEU A 48 11.06 8.06 -19.01
C LEU A 48 12.34 7.27 -18.71
N VAL A 49 12.26 5.94 -18.72
CA VAL A 49 13.44 5.06 -18.56
C VAL A 49 14.33 5.13 -19.80
N GLU A 50 13.76 4.93 -20.99
CA GLU A 50 14.44 4.97 -22.27
C GLU A 50 15.21 6.29 -22.48
N THR A 51 14.57 7.42 -22.18
CA THR A 51 15.15 8.76 -22.34
C THR A 51 16.14 9.17 -21.25
N GLY A 52 16.30 8.36 -20.20
CA GLY A 52 17.14 8.68 -19.04
C GLY A 52 16.53 9.71 -18.07
N LEU A 53 15.32 10.19 -18.31
CA LEU A 53 14.61 11.12 -17.42
C LEU A 53 14.27 10.47 -16.08
N MET A 54 13.90 9.17 -16.07
CA MET A 54 13.63 8.43 -14.83
C MET A 54 14.81 8.47 -13.86
N ARG A 55 16.05 8.49 -14.36
CA ARG A 55 17.26 8.61 -13.52
C ARG A 55 17.30 9.90 -12.70
N ARG A 56 16.62 10.95 -13.17
CA ARG A 56 16.55 12.25 -12.49
C ARG A 56 15.36 12.38 -11.57
N ILE A 57 14.29 11.64 -11.86
CA ILE A 57 13.02 11.71 -11.13
C ILE A 57 13.01 10.70 -9.98
N VAL A 58 13.11 9.41 -10.32
CA VAL A 58 13.12 8.28 -9.37
C VAL A 58 14.26 7.31 -9.74
N PRO A 59 15.54 7.66 -9.45
CA PRO A 59 16.67 6.80 -9.78
C PRO A 59 16.61 5.43 -9.10
N GLU A 60 15.90 5.32 -7.96
CA GLU A 60 15.67 4.10 -7.24
C GLU A 60 14.91 3.07 -8.10
N PHE A 61 13.96 3.54 -8.92
CA PHE A 61 13.16 2.70 -9.80
C PHE A 61 14.00 1.96 -10.86
N LEU A 62 15.10 2.55 -11.30
CA LEU A 62 15.99 1.89 -12.26
C LEU A 62 16.69 0.64 -11.71
N LYS A 63 16.76 0.50 -10.38
CA LYS A 63 17.32 -0.70 -9.74
C LYS A 63 16.39 -1.92 -9.83
N THR A 64 15.12 -1.71 -10.17
CA THR A 64 14.16 -2.79 -10.39
C THR A 64 14.39 -3.51 -11.71
N ILE A 65 15.08 -2.88 -12.66
CA ILE A 65 15.46 -3.47 -13.94
C ILE A 65 16.49 -4.58 -13.69
N GLY A 66 16.18 -5.81 -14.10
CA GLY A 66 17.02 -6.97 -13.89
C GLY A 66 16.98 -7.51 -12.44
N CYS A 67 16.14 -6.98 -11.57
CA CYS A 67 15.87 -7.56 -10.26
C CYS A 67 14.94 -8.75 -10.43
N GLU A 68 15.53 -9.93 -10.62
CA GLU A 68 14.80 -11.18 -10.86
C GLU A 68 13.96 -11.59 -9.65
N GLN A 69 12.82 -12.22 -9.92
CA GLN A 69 11.87 -12.71 -8.94
C GLN A 69 11.70 -14.23 -9.08
N PRO A 70 11.20 -14.94 -8.04
CA PRO A 70 10.93 -16.38 -8.17
C PRO A 70 9.90 -16.64 -9.28
N PRO A 71 10.25 -17.41 -10.32
CA PRO A 71 9.38 -17.62 -11.49
C PRO A 71 8.04 -18.29 -11.18
N GLU A 72 7.98 -19.03 -10.06
CA GLU A 72 6.74 -19.69 -9.61
C GLU A 72 5.65 -18.67 -9.24
N TRP A 73 6.05 -17.47 -8.83
CA TRP A 73 5.15 -16.39 -8.41
C TRP A 73 5.10 -15.25 -9.43
N HIS A 74 6.19 -15.04 -10.16
CA HIS A 74 6.39 -13.93 -11.10
C HIS A 74 6.89 -14.44 -12.46
N PRO A 75 6.04 -15.18 -13.22
CA PRO A 75 6.42 -15.68 -14.54
C PRO A 75 6.63 -14.57 -15.57
N GLU A 76 6.14 -13.35 -15.29
CA GLU A 76 6.26 -12.16 -16.13
C GLU A 76 7.70 -11.60 -16.20
N GLY A 77 8.57 -11.91 -15.22
CA GLY A 77 9.97 -11.50 -15.22
C GLY A 77 10.42 -10.70 -14.02
N ASP A 78 11.24 -9.66 -14.26
CA ASP A 78 11.82 -8.82 -13.21
C ASP A 78 10.80 -7.83 -12.60
N VAL A 79 11.20 -7.18 -11.50
CA VAL A 79 10.35 -6.22 -10.77
C VAL A 79 9.92 -5.05 -11.66
N TYR A 80 10.78 -4.58 -12.58
CA TYR A 80 10.43 -3.51 -13.51
C TYR A 80 9.31 -3.92 -14.46
N THR A 81 9.45 -5.09 -15.08
CA THR A 81 8.44 -5.63 -16.01
C THR A 81 7.11 -5.84 -15.32
N HIS A 82 7.13 -6.44 -14.12
CA HIS A 82 5.97 -6.62 -13.25
C HIS A 82 5.25 -5.28 -13.00
N THR A 83 5.98 -4.28 -12.50
CA THR A 83 5.42 -2.95 -12.20
C THR A 83 4.82 -2.27 -13.47
N CYS A 84 5.49 -2.41 -14.61
CA CYS A 84 4.98 -1.87 -15.88
C CYS A 84 3.68 -2.55 -16.31
N ILE A 85 3.53 -3.86 -16.13
CA ILE A 85 2.29 -4.60 -16.41
C ILE A 85 1.18 -4.13 -15.47
N MET A 86 1.46 -4.01 -14.17
CA MET A 86 0.49 -3.51 -13.19
C MET A 86 -0.04 -2.12 -13.56
N LEU A 87 0.84 -1.21 -13.95
CA LEU A 87 0.46 0.14 -14.41
C LEU A 87 -0.47 0.11 -15.64
N GLU A 88 -0.28 -0.85 -16.55
CA GLU A 88 -1.14 -1.04 -17.72
C GLU A 88 -2.53 -1.58 -17.34
N MET A 89 -2.59 -2.43 -16.29
CA MET A 89 -3.83 -3.07 -15.84
C MET A 89 -4.75 -2.14 -15.03
N LEU A 90 -4.25 -0.99 -14.57
CA LEU A 90 -5.07 0.00 -13.88
C LEU A 90 -6.11 0.62 -14.81
N GLU A 91 -7.30 0.88 -14.28
CA GLU A 91 -8.35 1.61 -15.00
C GLU A 91 -7.86 2.99 -15.48
N ALA A 92 -8.47 3.49 -16.57
CA ALA A 92 -8.01 4.72 -17.22
C ALA A 92 -8.06 5.95 -16.30
N ASP A 93 -9.00 5.98 -15.38
CA ASP A 93 -9.26 7.03 -14.39
C ASP A 93 -8.70 6.74 -13.01
N ALA A 94 -7.79 5.77 -12.88
CA ALA A 94 -7.14 5.43 -11.61
C ALA A 94 -6.54 6.68 -10.95
N PRO A 95 -6.78 6.89 -9.62
CA PRO A 95 -6.28 8.05 -8.91
C PRO A 95 -4.74 8.06 -8.86
N LEU A 96 -4.17 9.26 -8.74
CA LEU A 96 -2.72 9.45 -8.70
C LEU A 96 -2.06 8.64 -7.58
N GLU A 97 -2.69 8.59 -6.43
CA GLU A 97 -2.20 7.90 -5.24
C GLU A 97 -2.03 6.39 -5.51
N LEU A 98 -3.00 5.78 -6.19
CA LEU A 98 -2.91 4.39 -6.61
C LEU A 98 -1.82 4.17 -7.65
N CYS A 99 -1.71 5.05 -8.65
CA CYS A 99 -0.64 4.96 -9.65
C CYS A 99 0.76 5.07 -9.02
N LEU A 100 0.93 5.95 -8.04
CA LEU A 100 2.17 6.10 -7.27
C LEU A 100 2.43 4.86 -6.40
N ALA A 101 1.40 4.33 -5.74
CA ALA A 101 1.52 3.12 -4.94
C ALA A 101 1.94 1.92 -5.80
N VAL A 102 1.33 1.72 -6.97
CA VAL A 102 1.73 0.69 -7.94
C VAL A 102 3.18 0.87 -8.40
N LEU A 103 3.60 2.11 -8.70
CA LEU A 103 4.99 2.36 -9.12
C LEU A 103 6.01 2.05 -8.02
N LEU A 104 5.64 2.24 -6.75
CA LEU A 104 6.56 2.22 -5.62
C LEU A 104 6.42 1.00 -4.70
N HIS A 105 5.39 0.12 -4.86
CA HIS A 105 5.13 -0.97 -3.92
C HIS A 105 6.33 -1.90 -3.73
N ASP A 106 7.03 -2.17 -4.80
CA ASP A 106 8.19 -3.09 -4.85
C ASP A 106 9.56 -2.39 -4.99
N ILE A 107 9.61 -1.08 -4.77
CA ILE A 107 10.81 -0.25 -4.95
C ILE A 107 12.00 -0.71 -4.09
N ALA A 108 11.73 -1.39 -2.98
CA ALA A 108 12.75 -1.91 -2.08
C ALA A 108 13.10 -3.39 -2.32
N LYS A 109 12.52 -4.08 -3.29
CA LYS A 109 12.93 -5.46 -3.61
C LYS A 109 14.43 -5.56 -3.93
N PRO A 110 15.04 -4.67 -4.76
CA PRO A 110 16.46 -4.75 -5.06
C PRO A 110 17.37 -4.69 -3.82
N PRO A 111 17.24 -3.74 -2.88
CA PRO A 111 18.08 -3.72 -1.68
C PRO A 111 17.73 -4.81 -0.65
N CYS A 112 16.53 -5.41 -0.71
CA CYS A 112 16.11 -6.50 0.16
C CYS A 112 16.35 -7.90 -0.43
N GLN A 113 16.91 -7.98 -1.64
CA GLN A 113 17.14 -9.24 -2.32
C GLN A 113 18.18 -10.09 -1.58
N THR A 114 17.79 -11.30 -1.22
CA THR A 114 18.67 -12.33 -0.64
C THR A 114 18.41 -13.66 -1.32
N PHE A 115 19.38 -14.57 -1.27
CA PHE A 115 19.18 -15.94 -1.74
C PHE A 115 19.08 -16.87 -0.52
N ASP A 116 18.03 -17.67 -0.48
CA ASP A 116 17.82 -18.68 0.53
C ASP A 116 18.36 -20.02 0.00
N ASP A 117 19.57 -20.40 0.44
CA ASP A 117 20.25 -21.60 -0.03
C ASP A 117 19.49 -22.88 0.31
N GLU A 118 18.77 -22.91 1.45
CA GLU A 118 17.98 -24.08 1.87
C GLU A 118 16.75 -24.28 1.00
N ALA A 119 16.07 -23.17 0.67
CA ALA A 119 14.87 -23.18 -0.16
C ALA A 119 15.20 -23.09 -1.66
N GLY A 120 16.45 -22.79 -2.04
CA GLY A 120 16.91 -22.63 -3.41
C GLY A 120 16.23 -21.48 -4.16
N ARG A 121 15.85 -20.39 -3.47
CA ARG A 121 15.08 -19.30 -4.06
C ARG A 121 15.44 -17.91 -3.56
N ILE A 122 15.13 -16.90 -4.37
CA ILE A 122 15.25 -15.49 -4.03
C ILE A 122 14.15 -15.12 -3.00
N ARG A 123 14.50 -14.26 -2.04
CA ARG A 123 13.60 -13.68 -1.05
C ARG A 123 13.81 -12.17 -0.95
N PHE A 124 12.75 -11.45 -0.52
CA PHE A 124 12.70 -10.00 -0.37
C PHE A 124 12.13 -9.59 0.99
N ASN A 125 12.63 -10.19 2.07
CA ASN A 125 12.08 -9.98 3.41
C ASN A 125 12.17 -8.50 3.82
N GLY A 126 11.03 -7.92 4.25
CA GLY A 126 10.93 -6.55 4.73
C GLY A 126 10.92 -5.48 3.64
N HIS A 127 10.77 -5.86 2.36
CA HIS A 127 10.68 -4.89 1.27
C HIS A 127 9.44 -3.99 1.37
N ASP A 128 8.39 -4.43 2.02
CA ASP A 128 7.18 -3.65 2.30
C ASP A 128 7.48 -2.48 3.26
N ALA A 129 8.14 -2.75 4.37
CA ALA A 129 8.53 -1.74 5.36
C ALA A 129 9.58 -0.78 4.80
N MET A 130 10.67 -1.30 4.23
CA MET A 130 11.72 -0.48 3.59
C MET A 130 11.16 0.29 2.39
N GLY A 131 10.25 -0.31 1.61
CA GLY A 131 9.57 0.32 0.49
C GLY A 131 8.76 1.54 0.92
N ALA A 132 8.06 1.45 2.04
CA ALA A 132 7.33 2.58 2.61
C ALA A 132 8.26 3.74 3.00
N GLU A 133 9.41 3.46 3.62
CA GLU A 133 10.41 4.49 3.95
C GLU A 133 10.99 5.12 2.67
N MET A 134 11.30 4.33 1.66
CA MET A 134 11.78 4.82 0.36
C MET A 134 10.71 5.63 -0.35
N ALA A 135 9.45 5.21 -0.34
CA ALA A 135 8.33 5.93 -0.94
C ALA A 135 8.14 7.31 -0.26
N ASP A 136 8.15 7.39 1.08
CA ASP A 136 8.09 8.66 1.81
C ASP A 136 9.23 9.60 1.38
N ALA A 137 10.46 9.11 1.33
CA ALA A 137 11.63 9.90 0.94
C ALA A 137 11.52 10.40 -0.51
N ILE A 138 11.09 9.55 -1.45
CA ILE A 138 10.90 9.88 -2.88
C ILE A 138 9.81 10.95 -3.03
N LEU A 139 8.65 10.73 -2.41
CA LEU A 139 7.51 11.64 -2.51
C LEU A 139 7.82 13.02 -1.90
N ARG A 140 8.50 13.07 -0.76
CA ARG A 140 8.97 14.33 -0.15
C ARG A 140 10.02 15.04 -1.02
N ARG A 141 10.96 14.31 -1.61
CA ARG A 141 11.95 14.86 -2.55
C ARG A 141 11.28 15.51 -3.75
N LEU A 142 10.22 14.89 -4.26
CA LEU A 142 9.40 15.41 -5.36
C LEU A 142 8.36 16.46 -4.92
N ARG A 143 8.31 16.80 -3.64
CA ARG A 143 7.38 17.80 -3.09
C ARG A 143 5.90 17.46 -3.28
N TYR A 144 5.56 16.16 -3.18
CA TYR A 144 4.14 15.80 -3.12
C TYR A 144 3.49 16.35 -1.85
N PRO A 145 2.18 16.70 -1.90
CA PRO A 145 1.42 17.11 -0.73
C PRO A 145 1.36 16.03 0.35
N ASN A 146 1.22 16.44 1.61
CA ASN A 146 1.20 15.49 2.73
C ASN A 146 0.03 14.51 2.69
N ASP A 147 -1.11 14.89 2.15
CA ASP A 147 -2.28 14.02 1.94
C ASP A 147 -1.99 12.90 0.93
N VAL A 148 -1.33 13.21 -0.19
CA VAL A 148 -0.84 12.20 -1.14
C VAL A 148 0.15 11.25 -0.47
N ILE A 149 1.13 11.78 0.28
CA ILE A 149 2.11 10.95 1.00
C ILE A 149 1.40 10.05 2.02
N ALA A 150 0.45 10.60 2.79
CA ALA A 150 -0.31 9.88 3.79
C ALA A 150 -1.21 8.78 3.20
N ALA A 151 -1.60 8.88 1.94
CA ALA A 151 -2.31 7.83 1.22
C ALA A 151 -1.36 6.77 0.64
N VAL A 152 -0.29 7.18 -0.05
CA VAL A 152 0.60 6.25 -0.78
C VAL A 152 1.46 5.39 0.14
N VAL A 153 2.09 5.99 1.16
CA VAL A 153 3.03 5.29 2.04
C VAL A 153 2.39 4.11 2.77
N PRO A 154 1.18 4.23 3.35
CA PRO A 154 0.50 3.09 3.93
C PRO A 154 0.13 1.99 2.93
N MET A 155 -0.25 2.33 1.68
CA MET A 155 -0.52 1.35 0.63
C MET A 155 0.74 0.50 0.34
N VAL A 156 1.91 1.14 0.23
CA VAL A 156 3.19 0.43 0.05
C VAL A 156 3.52 -0.44 1.27
N ALA A 157 3.34 0.07 2.49
CA ALA A 157 3.63 -0.66 3.72
C ALA A 157 2.75 -1.90 3.93
N ARG A 158 1.52 -1.89 3.41
CA ARG A 158 0.53 -2.93 3.67
C ARG A 158 0.27 -3.87 2.51
N HIS A 159 0.86 -3.65 1.32
CA HIS A 159 0.54 -4.47 0.14
C HIS A 159 0.72 -5.98 0.40
N MET A 160 1.72 -6.38 1.20
CA MET A 160 1.94 -7.79 1.55
C MET A 160 0.94 -8.35 2.57
N GLN A 161 0.15 -7.51 3.26
CA GLN A 161 -0.82 -8.00 4.25
C GLN A 161 -1.97 -8.77 3.61
N PHE A 162 -2.28 -8.48 2.35
CA PHE A 162 -3.30 -9.18 1.58
C PHE A 162 -3.05 -10.68 1.47
N MET A 163 -1.80 -11.12 1.48
CA MET A 163 -1.44 -12.56 1.47
C MET A 163 -1.95 -13.34 2.70
N ASN A 164 -2.34 -12.63 3.77
CA ASN A 164 -2.72 -13.24 5.04
C ASN A 164 -4.17 -12.92 5.47
N VAL A 165 -4.97 -12.28 4.62
CA VAL A 165 -6.31 -11.80 4.99
C VAL A 165 -7.24 -12.92 5.45
N GLN A 166 -7.19 -14.09 4.85
CA GLN A 166 -8.00 -15.26 5.23
C GLN A 166 -7.65 -15.82 6.62
N LYS A 167 -6.44 -15.51 7.13
CA LYS A 167 -5.98 -15.91 8.47
C LYS A 167 -6.23 -14.84 9.53
N MET A 168 -6.72 -13.68 9.14
CA MET A 168 -6.99 -12.58 10.08
C MET A 168 -8.24 -12.91 10.91
N ARG A 169 -8.17 -12.61 12.22
CA ARG A 169 -9.36 -12.60 13.08
C ARG A 169 -10.30 -11.49 12.63
N THR A 170 -11.60 -11.66 12.88
CA THR A 170 -12.64 -10.72 12.43
C THR A 170 -12.35 -9.27 12.82
N ALA A 171 -11.93 -9.03 14.06
CA ALA A 171 -11.59 -7.67 14.50
C ALA A 171 -10.43 -7.05 13.71
N LYS A 172 -9.39 -7.83 13.41
CA LYS A 172 -8.26 -7.36 12.60
C LYS A 172 -8.69 -7.12 11.16
N LEU A 173 -9.49 -8.02 10.59
CA LEU A 173 -10.01 -7.90 9.24
C LEU A 173 -10.91 -6.66 9.08
N LYS A 174 -11.83 -6.43 10.01
CA LYS A 174 -12.70 -5.24 10.01
C LYS A 174 -11.90 -3.94 10.09
N ARG A 175 -10.86 -3.88 10.95
CA ARG A 175 -9.96 -2.71 11.03
C ARG A 175 -9.18 -2.51 9.74
N PHE A 176 -8.67 -3.59 9.16
CA PHE A 176 -7.96 -3.55 7.87
C PHE A 176 -8.87 -3.02 6.75
N MET A 177 -10.10 -3.51 6.66
CA MET A 177 -11.08 -3.07 5.67
C MET A 177 -11.64 -1.66 5.92
N ALA A 178 -11.49 -1.13 7.13
CA ALA A 178 -11.94 0.22 7.50
C ALA A 178 -10.88 1.31 7.23
N GLU A 179 -9.70 0.93 6.75
CA GLU A 179 -8.66 1.90 6.38
C GLU A 179 -9.14 2.81 5.25
N PRO A 180 -8.83 4.12 5.28
CA PRO A 180 -9.30 5.07 4.27
C PRO A 180 -8.90 4.72 2.84
N THR A 181 -7.75 4.06 2.66
CA THR A 181 -7.18 3.66 1.38
C THR A 181 -7.49 2.21 0.98
N PHE A 182 -8.41 1.55 1.70
CA PHE A 182 -8.67 0.12 1.49
C PHE A 182 -9.12 -0.22 0.07
N GLN A 183 -9.92 0.63 -0.58
CA GLN A 183 -10.39 0.38 -1.94
C GLN A 183 -9.23 0.44 -2.95
N GLU A 184 -8.35 1.41 -2.82
CA GLU A 184 -7.14 1.54 -3.63
C GLU A 184 -6.16 0.39 -3.34
N GLU A 185 -6.05 -0.05 -2.08
CA GLU A 185 -5.24 -1.21 -1.70
C GLU A 185 -5.79 -2.53 -2.28
N MET A 186 -7.12 -2.67 -2.33
CA MET A 186 -7.78 -3.78 -3.01
C MET A 186 -7.44 -3.80 -4.51
N GLU A 187 -7.46 -2.63 -5.15
CA GLU A 187 -7.13 -2.51 -6.57
C GLU A 187 -5.64 -2.75 -6.83
N LEU A 188 -4.74 -2.23 -5.95
CA LEU A 188 -3.32 -2.55 -5.97
C LEU A 188 -3.11 -4.07 -5.92
N HIS A 189 -3.76 -4.76 -4.97
CA HIS A 189 -3.67 -6.21 -4.83
C HIS A 189 -4.22 -6.95 -6.06
N ARG A 190 -5.33 -6.47 -6.63
CA ARG A 190 -5.93 -7.06 -7.84
C ARG A 190 -4.95 -7.03 -9.02
N VAL A 191 -4.31 -5.88 -9.27
CA VAL A 191 -3.37 -5.76 -10.41
C VAL A 191 -2.06 -6.47 -10.12
N ASP A 192 -1.61 -6.57 -8.87
CA ASP A 192 -0.44 -7.32 -8.45
C ASP A 192 -0.61 -8.83 -8.72
N CYS A 193 -1.71 -9.42 -8.24
CA CYS A 193 -2.03 -10.82 -8.54
C CYS A 193 -2.27 -11.05 -10.03
N GLY A 194 -2.98 -10.15 -10.71
CA GLY A 194 -3.30 -10.29 -12.12
C GLY A 194 -2.10 -10.17 -13.05
N SER A 195 -1.08 -9.41 -12.67
CA SER A 195 0.17 -9.28 -13.42
C SER A 195 1.15 -10.42 -13.18
N SER A 196 0.93 -11.23 -12.14
CA SER A 196 1.80 -12.32 -11.71
C SER A 196 1.14 -13.70 -11.94
N ASN A 197 0.85 -14.43 -10.88
CA ASN A 197 0.34 -15.81 -10.94
C ASN A 197 -1.19 -15.93 -11.14
N GLY A 198 -1.93 -14.82 -11.08
CA GLY A 198 -3.38 -14.78 -11.25
C GLY A 198 -4.20 -15.32 -10.07
N PHE A 199 -3.61 -15.52 -8.90
CA PHE A 199 -4.33 -16.00 -7.72
C PHE A 199 -5.20 -14.90 -7.10
N THR A 200 -6.51 -14.95 -7.33
CA THR A 200 -7.48 -13.94 -6.88
C THR A 200 -8.21 -14.33 -5.60
N ASP A 201 -7.90 -15.47 -4.99
CA ASP A 201 -8.62 -16.03 -3.83
C ASP A 201 -8.76 -15.02 -2.67
N ASN A 202 -7.71 -14.25 -2.37
CA ASN A 202 -7.72 -13.24 -1.31
C ASN A 202 -8.57 -12.02 -1.69
N TYR A 203 -8.54 -11.63 -2.96
CA TYR A 203 -9.39 -10.56 -3.49
C TYR A 203 -10.87 -10.94 -3.42
N GLU A 204 -11.23 -12.13 -3.89
CA GLU A 204 -12.60 -12.66 -3.85
C GLU A 204 -13.09 -12.84 -2.40
N PHE A 205 -12.22 -13.34 -1.51
CA PHE A 205 -12.53 -13.43 -0.08
C PHE A 205 -12.87 -12.06 0.52
N LEU A 206 -12.08 -11.02 0.23
CA LEU A 206 -12.33 -9.67 0.73
C LEU A 206 -13.61 -9.06 0.14
N GLN A 207 -13.92 -9.31 -1.13
CA GLN A 207 -15.18 -8.90 -1.74
C GLN A 207 -16.39 -9.56 -1.04
N ALA A 208 -16.31 -10.86 -0.77
CA ALA A 208 -17.34 -11.58 -0.03
C ALA A 208 -17.51 -11.04 1.39
N LYS A 209 -16.41 -10.74 2.08
CA LYS A 209 -16.43 -10.13 3.42
C LYS A 209 -16.98 -8.70 3.41
N ALA A 210 -16.70 -7.92 2.39
CA ALA A 210 -17.30 -6.59 2.23
C ALA A 210 -18.82 -6.67 2.09
N GLN A 211 -19.34 -7.65 1.36
CA GLN A 211 -20.80 -7.90 1.27
C GLN A 211 -21.39 -8.39 2.59
N GLU A 212 -20.71 -9.33 3.28
CA GLU A 212 -21.13 -9.84 4.59
C GLU A 212 -21.24 -8.71 5.63
N PHE A 213 -20.29 -7.78 5.64
CA PHE A 213 -20.25 -6.67 6.60
C PHE A 213 -21.07 -5.44 6.17
N ALA A 214 -21.66 -5.43 4.96
CA ALA A 214 -22.35 -4.25 4.42
C ALA A 214 -23.58 -3.79 5.21
N SER A 215 -24.15 -4.65 6.06
CA SER A 215 -25.34 -4.32 6.85
C SER A 215 -25.09 -3.40 8.04
N GLU A 216 -23.83 -3.28 8.48
CA GLU A 216 -23.44 -2.51 9.65
C GLU A 216 -22.11 -1.78 9.41
N PRO A 217 -21.80 -0.70 10.14
CA PRO A 217 -20.48 -0.07 10.07
C PRO A 217 -19.37 -1.09 10.42
N LEU A 218 -18.31 -1.15 9.61
CA LEU A 218 -17.14 -2.01 9.87
C LEU A 218 -16.59 -1.81 11.28
N ILE A 219 -16.51 -0.55 11.72
CA ILE A 219 -16.13 -0.16 13.07
C ILE A 219 -17.33 0.55 13.71
N PRO A 220 -18.19 -0.18 14.45
CA PRO A 220 -19.29 0.42 15.14
C PRO A 220 -18.80 1.34 16.27
N PRO A 221 -19.64 2.29 16.73
CA PRO A 221 -19.32 3.11 17.89
C PRO A 221 -18.93 2.24 19.10
N PRO A 222 -17.91 2.63 19.86
CA PRO A 222 -17.47 1.85 21.01
C PRO A 222 -18.54 1.78 22.09
N LEU A 223 -18.78 0.59 22.64
CA LEU A 223 -19.77 0.35 23.72
C LEU A 223 -19.38 1.02 25.02
N VAL A 224 -18.07 1.23 25.25
CA VAL A 224 -17.52 1.92 26.42
C VAL A 224 -16.51 2.97 25.96
N THR A 225 -16.36 4.00 26.77
CA THR A 225 -15.52 5.16 26.50
C THR A 225 -14.57 5.47 27.64
N GLY A 226 -13.63 6.41 27.45
CA GLY A 226 -12.76 6.87 28.53
C GLY A 226 -13.51 7.50 29.73
N ARG A 227 -14.75 7.99 29.51
CA ARG A 227 -15.59 8.49 30.63
C ARG A 227 -16.00 7.37 31.58
N ASP A 228 -16.28 6.19 31.06
CA ASP A 228 -16.66 5.02 31.87
C ASP A 228 -15.48 4.58 32.75
N LEU A 229 -14.24 4.65 32.21
CA LEU A 229 -13.01 4.37 32.99
C LEU A 229 -12.80 5.40 34.11
N ILE A 230 -13.05 6.69 33.85
CA ILE A 230 -12.95 7.75 34.86
C ILE A 230 -13.99 7.53 35.96
N GLN A 231 -15.21 7.14 35.62
CA GLN A 231 -16.27 6.82 36.61
C GLN A 231 -15.91 5.63 37.50
N LEU A 232 -15.07 4.72 37.02
CA LEU A 232 -14.52 3.60 37.82
C LEU A 232 -13.28 4.01 38.63
N GLY A 233 -12.90 5.31 38.65
CA GLY A 233 -11.80 5.82 39.43
C GLY A 233 -10.41 5.64 38.82
N LEU A 234 -10.32 5.23 37.56
CA LEU A 234 -9.02 5.12 36.90
C LEU A 234 -8.53 6.50 36.45
N THR A 235 -7.21 6.68 36.46
CA THR A 235 -6.56 7.90 35.97
C THR A 235 -6.22 7.76 34.48
N PRO A 236 -6.51 8.79 33.65
CA PRO A 236 -6.16 8.79 32.23
C PRO A 236 -4.67 8.48 32.00
N GLY A 237 -4.38 7.56 31.07
CA GLY A 237 -3.03 7.14 30.77
C GLY A 237 -3.00 6.01 29.70
N PRO A 238 -1.83 5.44 29.39
CA PRO A 238 -1.67 4.39 28.36
C PRO A 238 -2.60 3.19 28.58
N ARG A 239 -2.87 2.82 29.83
CA ARG A 239 -3.78 1.72 30.22
C ARG A 239 -5.23 1.95 29.73
N PHE A 240 -5.68 3.21 29.61
CA PHE A 240 -7.01 3.52 29.06
C PHE A 240 -7.13 2.98 27.62
N ARG A 241 -6.14 3.29 26.82
CA ARG A 241 -6.09 2.87 25.43
C ARG A 241 -6.13 1.35 25.32
N GLU A 242 -5.30 0.68 26.07
CA GLU A 242 -5.20 -0.79 26.09
C GLU A 242 -6.55 -1.44 26.46
N ILE A 243 -7.21 -0.97 27.53
CA ILE A 243 -8.51 -1.48 27.96
C ILE A 243 -9.58 -1.24 26.91
N LEU A 244 -9.67 -0.01 26.36
CA LEU A 244 -10.68 0.34 25.36
C LEU A 244 -10.48 -0.44 24.05
N GLU A 245 -9.24 -0.60 23.60
CA GLU A 245 -8.90 -1.41 22.42
C GLU A 245 -9.24 -2.90 22.63
N THR A 246 -9.04 -3.42 23.84
CA THR A 246 -9.41 -4.80 24.20
C THR A 246 -10.93 -4.99 24.10
N ILE A 247 -11.72 -4.11 24.71
CA ILE A 247 -13.18 -4.21 24.68
C ILE A 247 -13.72 -4.02 23.27
N GLN A 248 -13.17 -3.07 22.52
CA GLN A 248 -13.56 -2.88 21.11
C GLN A 248 -13.20 -4.12 20.27
N THR A 249 -12.12 -4.80 20.57
CA THR A 249 -11.76 -6.07 19.91
C THR A 249 -12.81 -7.14 20.19
N GLU A 250 -13.25 -7.30 21.43
CA GLU A 250 -14.34 -8.23 21.79
C GLU A 250 -15.67 -7.88 21.10
N GLN A 251 -15.97 -6.58 20.98
CA GLN A 251 -17.13 -6.07 20.23
C GLN A 251 -17.02 -6.44 18.73
N LEU A 252 -15.89 -6.21 18.11
CA LEU A 252 -15.66 -6.50 16.69
C LEU A 252 -15.67 -8.00 16.37
N GLU A 253 -15.26 -8.83 17.35
CA GLU A 253 -15.34 -10.31 17.26
C GLU A 253 -16.76 -10.83 17.52
N GLY A 254 -17.73 -9.97 17.90
CA GLY A 254 -19.10 -10.34 18.19
C GLY A 254 -19.27 -11.07 19.53
N ARG A 255 -18.29 -11.01 20.44
CA ARG A 255 -18.41 -11.63 21.78
C ARG A 255 -19.09 -10.72 22.79
N ILE A 256 -19.02 -9.42 22.59
CA ILE A 256 -19.73 -8.40 23.39
C ILE A 256 -20.56 -7.56 22.43
N LEU A 257 -21.89 -7.64 22.54
CA LEU A 257 -22.82 -6.98 21.62
C LEU A 257 -23.48 -5.74 22.25
N ASP A 258 -23.55 -5.69 23.58
CA ASP A 258 -24.30 -4.69 24.34
C ASP A 258 -23.43 -3.98 25.37
N ARG A 259 -23.91 -2.78 25.77
CA ARG A 259 -23.21 -1.91 26.71
C ARG A 259 -23.07 -2.51 28.13
N GLU A 260 -24.09 -3.22 28.65
CA GLU A 260 -24.01 -3.79 30.00
C GLU A 260 -22.91 -4.85 30.13
N PRO A 261 -22.84 -5.89 29.27
CA PRO A 261 -21.72 -6.82 29.26
C PRO A 261 -20.36 -6.14 29.06
N ALA A 262 -20.30 -5.07 28.23
CA ALA A 262 -19.09 -4.30 28.02
C ALA A 262 -18.60 -3.58 29.30
N LEU A 263 -19.53 -3.02 30.08
CA LEU A 263 -19.23 -2.37 31.37
C LEU A 263 -18.77 -3.39 32.42
N ASP A 264 -19.34 -4.58 32.46
CA ASP A 264 -18.89 -5.62 33.39
C ASP A 264 -17.50 -6.15 33.02
N TYR A 265 -17.24 -6.32 31.75
CA TYR A 265 -15.89 -6.67 31.27
C TYR A 265 -14.87 -5.55 31.55
N LEU A 266 -15.29 -4.29 31.39
CA LEU A 266 -14.48 -3.12 31.76
C LEU A 266 -14.08 -3.15 33.24
N LYS A 267 -15.03 -3.44 34.16
CA LYS A 267 -14.76 -3.56 35.60
C LYS A 267 -13.75 -4.67 35.90
N ALA A 268 -13.88 -5.83 35.24
CA ALA A 268 -12.95 -6.94 35.39
C ALA A 268 -11.53 -6.57 34.96
N LEU A 269 -11.37 -5.96 33.78
CA LEU A 269 -10.08 -5.47 33.29
C LEU A 269 -9.48 -4.37 34.18
N ALA A 270 -10.31 -3.46 34.70
CA ALA A 270 -9.89 -2.40 35.61
C ALA A 270 -9.35 -2.94 36.94
N ALA A 271 -9.98 -3.98 37.48
CA ALA A 271 -9.57 -4.67 38.71
C ALA A 271 -8.30 -5.54 38.52
N GLY A 272 -7.82 -5.74 37.30
CA GLY A 272 -6.68 -6.60 37.00
C GLY A 272 -7.00 -8.10 37.03
N THR A 273 -8.26 -8.48 37.02
CA THR A 273 -8.73 -9.86 36.92
C THR A 273 -8.86 -10.21 35.44
N SER A 274 -7.99 -11.10 34.93
CA SER A 274 -8.20 -11.68 33.57
C SER A 274 -9.50 -12.48 33.61
N ALA A 275 -10.42 -12.15 32.73
CA ALA A 275 -11.64 -12.92 32.53
C ALA A 275 -11.37 -14.13 31.62
#